data_a8f7cda6741fc81ab34ab90b84ad76b7
#
_entry.id   a8f7cda6741fc81ab34ab90b84ad76b7
#
_cell.length_a   1.000
_cell.length_b   1.000
_cell.length_c   1.000
_cell.angle_alpha   90.00
_cell.angle_beta   90.00
_cell.angle_gamma   90.00
#
_symmetry.space_group_name_H-M   'P 1'
#
loop_
_entity.id
_entity.type
_entity.pdbx_description
1 polymer ?
#
loop_
_entity_poly.entity_id
_entity_poly.type
_entity_poly.pdbx_seq_one_letter_code
_entity_poly.pdbx_strand_id
1 'polypeptide(L)'
;MLRNIPLSLKLLLILACPLLGFLWLAALQVNSSYQTLQEMEQTQEASVVAQKVSQLITVLQRERGASGVFLGSQGKNMQDVLLRMRGQTDTALADARNLAGSADAGLDEALATLGGLDAMRGQIDKLAINNRESGARFTDIIRKLIGYTHAVERSVKDPVSYTHL
;
A
#
# COMPACT_ATOMS: atom_id res chain seq x y z
N MET A 1 32.05 -40.63 37.32
CA MET A 1 32.92 -39.46 37.30
C MET A 1 32.43 -38.26 38.16
N LEU A 2 31.24 -38.24 38.71
CA LEU A 2 30.68 -37.13 39.53
C LEU A 2 31.06 -37.19 41.03
N ARG A 3 31.81 -38.22 41.48
CA ARG A 3 32.05 -38.47 42.93
C ARG A 3 33.12 -37.57 43.57
N ASN A 4 33.97 -36.93 42.78
CA ASN A 4 35.10 -36.09 43.27
C ASN A 4 34.90 -34.57 43.10
N ILE A 5 33.68 -34.14 42.80
CA ILE A 5 33.37 -32.72 42.63
C ILE A 5 33.00 -32.13 44.00
N PRO A 6 33.59 -31.01 44.46
CA PRO A 6 33.20 -30.35 45.71
C PRO A 6 31.75 -29.93 45.71
N LEU A 7 31.12 -29.97 46.87
CA LEU A 7 29.70 -29.72 47.07
C LEU A 7 29.26 -28.36 46.48
N SER A 8 30.11 -27.34 46.61
CA SER A 8 29.88 -26.00 46.08
C SER A 8 29.74 -25.97 44.56
N LEU A 9 30.56 -26.77 43.86
CA LEU A 9 30.50 -26.83 42.39
C LEU A 9 29.28 -27.61 41.90
N LYS A 10 28.84 -28.62 42.64
CA LYS A 10 27.58 -29.34 42.35
C LYS A 10 26.36 -28.40 42.50
N LEU A 11 26.33 -27.60 43.55
CA LEU A 11 25.22 -26.64 43.75
C LEU A 11 25.22 -25.54 42.69
N LEU A 12 26.44 -25.07 42.29
CA LEU A 12 26.57 -24.07 41.22
C LEU A 12 26.08 -24.61 39.89
N LEU A 13 26.43 -25.87 39.52
CA LEU A 13 25.96 -26.50 38.28
C LEU A 13 24.41 -26.71 38.26
N ILE A 14 23.84 -27.11 39.39
CA ILE A 14 22.37 -27.28 39.51
C ILE A 14 21.65 -25.95 39.32
N LEU A 15 22.24 -24.85 39.79
CA LEU A 15 21.66 -23.52 39.67
C LEU A 15 21.91 -22.87 38.28
N ALA A 16 23.13 -23.07 37.77
CA ALA A 16 23.57 -22.48 36.49
C ALA A 16 22.82 -23.09 35.29
N CYS A 17 22.56 -24.39 35.29
CA CYS A 17 21.92 -25.07 34.19
C CYS A 17 20.52 -24.51 33.87
N PRO A 18 19.56 -24.39 34.83
CA PRO A 18 18.26 -23.78 34.55
C PRO A 18 18.35 -22.29 34.24
N LEU A 19 19.34 -21.57 34.82
CA LEU A 19 19.52 -20.15 34.58
C LEU A 19 20.01 -19.88 33.14
N LEU A 20 20.94 -20.70 32.64
CA LEU A 20 21.37 -20.66 31.24
C LEU A 20 20.24 -21.03 30.29
N GLY A 21 19.45 -22.07 30.63
CA GLY A 21 18.25 -22.43 29.88
C GLY A 21 17.23 -21.31 29.80
N PHE A 22 17.01 -20.62 30.92
CA PHE A 22 16.08 -19.48 30.96
C PHE A 22 16.61 -18.29 30.14
N LEU A 23 17.90 -17.98 30.24
CA LEU A 23 18.52 -16.93 29.41
C LEU A 23 18.44 -17.25 27.92
N TRP A 24 18.66 -18.50 27.55
CA TRP A 24 18.52 -18.97 26.17
C TRP A 24 17.09 -18.77 25.64
N LEU A 25 16.09 -19.22 26.42
CA LEU A 25 14.68 -19.03 26.06
C LEU A 25 14.29 -17.56 25.98
N ALA A 26 14.77 -16.73 26.92
CA ALA A 26 14.55 -15.29 26.90
C ALA A 26 15.16 -14.64 25.65
N ALA A 27 16.35 -15.04 25.24
CA ALA A 27 16.99 -14.54 24.02
C ALA A 27 16.22 -14.93 22.77
N LEU A 28 15.72 -16.17 22.68
CA LEU A 28 14.86 -16.61 21.58
C LEU A 28 13.55 -15.82 21.53
N GLN A 29 12.91 -15.57 22.69
CA GLN A 29 11.68 -14.81 22.77
C GLN A 29 11.86 -13.34 22.34
N VAL A 30 12.95 -12.71 22.77
CA VAL A 30 13.28 -11.34 22.37
C VAL A 30 13.50 -11.26 20.86
N ASN A 31 14.29 -12.19 20.29
CA ASN A 31 14.55 -12.20 18.85
C ASN A 31 13.26 -12.39 18.03
N SER A 32 12.36 -13.30 18.46
CA SER A 32 11.05 -13.51 17.85
C SER A 32 10.18 -12.24 17.91
N SER A 33 10.20 -11.53 19.05
CA SER A 33 9.44 -10.28 19.21
C SER A 33 9.95 -9.17 18.30
N TYR A 34 11.26 -9.06 18.08
CA TYR A 34 11.82 -8.09 17.13
C TYR A 34 11.41 -8.38 15.68
N GLN A 35 11.41 -9.66 15.27
CA GLN A 35 10.95 -10.04 13.92
C GLN A 35 9.47 -9.69 13.74
N THR A 36 8.63 -10.00 14.71
CA THR A 36 7.20 -9.67 14.67
C THR A 36 6.95 -8.16 14.58
N LEU A 37 7.73 -7.34 15.28
CA LEU A 37 7.61 -5.88 15.19
C LEU A 37 7.95 -5.36 13.79
N GLN A 38 9.02 -5.85 13.18
CA GLN A 38 9.40 -5.46 11.81
C GLN A 38 8.34 -5.88 10.78
N GLU A 39 7.77 -7.07 10.90
CA GLU A 39 6.68 -7.53 10.04
C GLU A 39 5.41 -6.68 10.22
N MET A 40 5.11 -6.25 11.44
CA MET A 40 3.97 -5.37 11.71
C MET A 40 4.18 -3.97 11.12
N GLU A 41 5.38 -3.40 11.20
CA GLU A 41 5.70 -2.09 10.59
C GLU A 41 5.54 -2.14 9.07
N GLN A 42 6.10 -3.14 8.40
CA GLN A 42 5.97 -3.32 6.95
C GLN A 42 4.51 -3.50 6.52
N THR A 43 3.74 -4.28 7.28
CA THR A 43 2.31 -4.49 7.02
C THR A 43 1.52 -3.19 7.20
N GLN A 44 1.88 -2.38 8.19
CA GLN A 44 1.23 -1.11 8.44
C GLN A 44 1.52 -0.10 7.32
N GLU A 45 2.75 0.01 6.85
CA GLU A 45 3.12 0.88 5.71
C GLU A 45 2.36 0.47 4.44
N ALA A 46 2.36 -0.81 4.09
CA ALA A 46 1.61 -1.33 2.95
C ALA A 46 0.11 -1.04 3.04
N SER A 47 -0.46 -1.13 4.24
CA SER A 47 -1.88 -0.82 4.49
C SER A 47 -2.19 0.67 4.28
N VAL A 48 -1.31 1.58 4.72
CA VAL A 48 -1.46 3.02 4.52
C VAL A 48 -1.40 3.36 3.03
N VAL A 49 -0.47 2.78 2.28
CA VAL A 49 -0.35 2.97 0.84
C VAL A 49 -1.61 2.47 0.13
N ALA A 50 -2.07 1.25 0.43
CA ALA A 50 -3.28 0.68 -0.14
C ALA A 50 -4.53 1.55 0.13
N GLN A 51 -4.63 2.12 1.34
CA GLN A 51 -5.72 3.04 1.71
C GLN A 51 -5.69 4.32 0.86
N LYS A 52 -4.52 4.93 0.66
CA LYS A 52 -4.39 6.15 -0.15
C LYS A 52 -4.69 5.90 -1.63
N VAL A 53 -4.23 4.77 -2.18
CA VAL A 53 -4.57 4.36 -3.55
C VAL A 53 -6.07 4.08 -3.68
N SER A 54 -6.71 3.45 -2.71
CA SER A 54 -8.16 3.23 -2.69
C SER A 54 -8.94 4.54 -2.64
N GLN A 55 -8.45 5.54 -1.92
CA GLN A 55 -9.01 6.88 -1.91
C GLN A 55 -8.90 7.54 -3.30
N LEU A 56 -7.74 7.44 -3.95
CA LEU A 56 -7.52 7.92 -5.31
C LEU A 56 -8.48 7.25 -6.31
N ILE A 57 -8.65 5.94 -6.23
CA ILE A 57 -9.62 5.19 -7.05
C ILE A 57 -11.03 5.76 -6.88
N THR A 58 -11.44 6.02 -5.63
CA THR A 58 -12.77 6.54 -5.31
C THR A 58 -13.02 7.91 -5.94
N VAL A 59 -12.07 8.83 -5.84
CA VAL A 59 -12.23 10.18 -6.43
C VAL A 59 -12.14 10.15 -7.95
N LEU A 60 -11.31 9.28 -8.55
CA LEU A 60 -11.29 9.05 -10.00
C LEU A 60 -12.63 8.52 -10.53
N GLN A 61 -13.30 7.62 -9.80
CA GLN A 61 -14.63 7.14 -10.17
C GLN A 61 -15.67 8.27 -10.16
N ARG A 62 -15.59 9.19 -9.19
CA ARG A 62 -16.45 10.37 -9.12
C ARG A 62 -16.18 11.34 -10.26
N GLU A 63 -14.90 11.61 -10.56
CA GLU A 63 -14.50 12.46 -11.68
C GLU A 63 -14.95 11.87 -13.01
N ARG A 64 -14.81 10.55 -13.20
CA ARG A 64 -15.35 9.83 -14.37
C ARG A 64 -16.85 10.06 -14.52
N GLY A 65 -17.61 9.91 -13.43
CA GLY A 65 -19.05 10.12 -13.42
C GLY A 65 -19.45 11.55 -13.80
N ALA A 66 -18.80 12.54 -13.19
CA ALA A 66 -19.03 13.96 -13.48
C ALA A 66 -18.65 14.31 -14.92
N SER A 67 -17.50 13.80 -15.42
CA SER A 67 -17.07 13.96 -16.81
C SER A 67 -18.09 13.38 -17.79
N GLY A 68 -18.69 12.23 -17.46
CA GLY A 68 -19.70 11.59 -18.28
C GLY A 68 -20.97 12.44 -18.42
N VAL A 69 -21.44 13.05 -17.32
CA VAL A 69 -22.61 13.94 -17.35
C VAL A 69 -22.29 15.25 -18.08
N PHE A 70 -21.10 15.81 -17.87
CA PHE A 70 -20.64 17.02 -18.56
C PHE A 70 -20.60 16.81 -20.08
N LEU A 71 -19.95 15.72 -20.54
CA LEU A 71 -19.90 15.39 -21.97
C LEU A 71 -21.28 15.06 -22.55
N GLY A 72 -22.11 14.30 -21.84
CA GLY A 72 -23.47 13.94 -22.26
C GLY A 72 -24.40 15.15 -22.39
N SER A 73 -24.17 16.19 -21.59
CA SER A 73 -24.92 17.45 -21.65
C SER A 73 -24.28 18.49 -22.60
N GLN A 74 -23.24 18.13 -23.33
CA GLN A 74 -22.49 19.05 -24.18
C GLN A 74 -21.98 20.29 -23.42
N GLY A 75 -21.42 20.07 -22.23
CA GLY A 75 -20.86 21.11 -21.38
C GLY A 75 -21.86 21.97 -20.58
N LYS A 76 -23.17 21.69 -20.71
CA LYS A 76 -24.19 22.53 -20.08
C LYS A 76 -24.41 22.26 -18.59
N ASN A 77 -24.10 21.05 -18.13
CA ASN A 77 -24.32 20.61 -16.75
C ASN A 77 -23.07 20.11 -16.09
N MET A 78 -23.00 20.20 -14.76
CA MET A 78 -21.95 19.62 -13.90
C MET A 78 -20.56 20.27 -13.98
N GLN A 79 -20.39 21.42 -14.61
CA GLN A 79 -19.09 22.09 -14.76
C GLN A 79 -18.43 22.34 -13.38
N ASP A 80 -19.13 22.95 -12.44
CA ASP A 80 -18.61 23.24 -11.10
C ASP A 80 -18.33 21.98 -10.30
N VAL A 81 -19.20 20.96 -10.47
CA VAL A 81 -19.00 19.65 -9.82
C VAL A 81 -17.77 18.96 -10.38
N LEU A 82 -17.58 19.00 -11.70
CA LEU A 82 -16.42 18.42 -12.38
C LEU A 82 -15.12 19.07 -11.88
N LEU A 83 -15.07 20.40 -11.77
CA LEU A 83 -13.92 21.13 -11.25
C LEU A 83 -13.60 20.70 -9.80
N ARG A 84 -14.61 20.58 -8.94
CA ARG A 84 -14.40 20.10 -7.57
C ARG A 84 -13.89 18.65 -7.53
N MET A 85 -14.43 17.75 -8.37
CA MET A 85 -13.96 16.36 -8.43
C MET A 85 -12.52 16.28 -8.90
N ARG A 86 -12.11 17.08 -9.88
CA ARG A 86 -10.70 17.17 -10.32
C ARG A 86 -9.78 17.63 -9.19
N GLY A 87 -10.14 18.65 -8.43
CA GLY A 87 -9.38 19.10 -7.26
C GLY A 87 -9.22 18.00 -6.20
N GLN A 88 -10.27 17.19 -5.97
CA GLN A 88 -10.18 16.04 -5.08
C GLN A 88 -9.25 14.96 -5.63
N THR A 89 -9.29 14.70 -6.93
CA THR A 89 -8.39 13.74 -7.59
C THR A 89 -6.95 14.21 -7.49
N ASP A 90 -6.68 15.51 -7.74
CA ASP A 90 -5.33 16.07 -7.69
C ASP A 90 -4.74 16.00 -6.29
N THR A 91 -5.56 16.28 -5.25
CA THR A 91 -5.14 16.12 -3.85
C THR A 91 -4.81 14.67 -3.52
N ALA A 92 -5.69 13.72 -3.88
CA ALA A 92 -5.47 12.31 -3.60
C ALA A 92 -4.28 11.74 -4.39
N LEU A 93 -4.03 12.25 -5.62
CA LEU A 93 -2.86 11.89 -6.42
C LEU A 93 -1.57 12.40 -5.79
N ALA A 94 -1.57 13.64 -5.29
CA ALA A 94 -0.42 14.20 -4.58
C ALA A 94 -0.11 13.40 -3.31
N ASP A 95 -1.13 13.05 -2.53
CA ASP A 95 -0.99 12.20 -1.35
C ASP A 95 -0.37 10.83 -1.70
N ALA A 96 -0.85 10.17 -2.76
CA ALA A 96 -0.32 8.89 -3.20
C ALA A 96 1.14 9.00 -3.70
N ARG A 97 1.48 10.07 -4.43
CA ARG A 97 2.85 10.33 -4.90
C ARG A 97 3.83 10.59 -3.75
N ASN A 98 3.41 11.26 -2.70
CA ASN A 98 4.26 11.49 -1.52
C ASN A 98 4.65 10.19 -0.81
N LEU A 99 3.85 9.13 -0.95
CA LEU A 99 4.17 7.81 -0.41
C LEU A 99 5.04 6.98 -1.35
N ALA A 100 4.95 7.20 -2.68
CA ALA A 100 5.72 6.49 -3.69
C ALA A 100 7.24 6.72 -3.58
N GLY A 101 7.68 7.85 -3.00
CA GLY A 101 9.10 8.17 -2.79
C GLY A 101 9.86 7.24 -1.82
N SER A 102 9.19 6.25 -1.20
CA SER A 102 9.77 5.31 -0.23
C SER A 102 10.02 3.89 -0.75
N ALA A 103 10.25 3.70 -2.07
CA ALA A 103 10.76 2.46 -2.66
C ALA A 103 9.74 1.42 -3.17
N ASP A 104 8.50 1.78 -3.48
CA ASP A 104 7.57 0.86 -4.14
C ASP A 104 7.47 1.12 -5.65
N ALA A 105 8.31 0.39 -6.43
CA ALA A 105 8.32 0.47 -7.90
C ALA A 105 6.95 0.14 -8.53
N GLY A 106 6.14 -0.71 -7.89
CA GLY A 106 4.79 -1.06 -8.33
C GLY A 106 3.82 0.11 -8.20
N LEU A 107 3.97 0.92 -7.15
CA LEU A 107 3.19 2.15 -6.98
C LEU A 107 3.55 3.18 -8.03
N ASP A 108 4.84 3.39 -8.30
CA ASP A 108 5.30 4.32 -9.34
C ASP A 108 4.75 3.94 -10.73
N GLU A 109 4.78 2.66 -11.09
CA GLU A 109 4.21 2.17 -12.35
C GLU A 109 2.69 2.40 -12.42
N ALA A 110 1.97 2.12 -11.33
CA ALA A 110 0.53 2.35 -11.25
C ALA A 110 0.20 3.85 -11.39
N LEU A 111 0.94 4.73 -10.72
CA LEU A 111 0.75 6.19 -10.77
C LEU A 111 1.19 6.80 -12.10
N ALA A 112 2.15 6.22 -12.80
CA ALA A 112 2.57 6.66 -14.14
C ALA A 112 1.41 6.63 -15.16
N THR A 113 0.42 5.76 -14.94
CA THR A 113 -0.77 5.68 -15.79
C THR A 113 -1.64 6.94 -15.77
N LEU A 114 -1.50 7.77 -14.72
CA LEU A 114 -2.19 9.06 -14.62
C LEU A 114 -1.47 10.21 -15.36
N GLY A 115 -0.32 9.95 -15.98
CA GLY A 115 0.42 10.97 -16.71
C GLY A 115 -0.34 11.61 -17.89
N GLY A 116 -1.34 10.89 -18.42
CA GLY A 116 -2.22 11.40 -19.48
C GLY A 116 -3.52 12.07 -19.00
N LEU A 117 -3.75 12.16 -17.68
CA LEU A 117 -5.01 12.64 -17.10
C LEU A 117 -5.32 14.08 -17.49
N ASP A 118 -4.34 14.98 -17.43
CA ASP A 118 -4.53 16.39 -17.73
C ASP A 118 -4.82 16.62 -19.21
N ALA A 119 -4.14 15.88 -20.10
CA ALA A 119 -4.42 15.91 -21.53
C ALA A 119 -5.85 15.44 -21.83
N MET A 120 -6.31 14.39 -21.16
CA MET A 120 -7.68 13.89 -21.26
C MET A 120 -8.70 14.92 -20.73
N ARG A 121 -8.43 15.57 -19.61
CA ARG A 121 -9.26 16.66 -19.06
C ARG A 121 -9.41 17.82 -20.04
N GLY A 122 -8.29 18.21 -20.70
CA GLY A 122 -8.31 19.24 -21.74
C GLY A 122 -9.15 18.84 -22.96
N GLN A 123 -9.23 17.56 -23.32
CA GLN A 123 -10.10 17.06 -24.37
C GLN A 123 -11.58 17.09 -23.94
N ILE A 124 -11.86 16.75 -22.67
CA ILE A 124 -13.19 16.82 -22.09
C ILE A 124 -13.71 18.26 -22.10
N ASP A 125 -12.90 19.22 -21.67
CA ASP A 125 -13.27 20.64 -21.59
C ASP A 125 -13.62 21.23 -22.96
N LYS A 126 -12.89 20.77 -23.98
CA LYS A 126 -13.13 21.17 -25.38
C LYS A 126 -14.23 20.36 -26.08
N LEU A 127 -14.86 19.41 -25.37
CA LEU A 127 -15.80 18.44 -25.97
C LEU A 127 -15.18 17.68 -27.16
N ALA A 128 -13.86 17.52 -27.18
CA ALA A 128 -13.09 16.89 -28.23
C ALA A 128 -12.98 15.36 -28.07
N ILE A 129 -13.54 14.82 -26.99
CA ILE A 129 -13.63 13.39 -26.70
C ILE A 129 -15.08 13.06 -26.35
N ASN A 130 -15.56 11.88 -26.73
CA ASN A 130 -16.90 11.45 -26.36
C ASN A 130 -16.95 10.75 -25.00
N ASN A 131 -18.15 10.61 -24.43
CA ASN A 131 -18.37 10.01 -23.11
C ASN A 131 -17.86 8.56 -23.04
N ARG A 132 -18.03 7.77 -24.10
CA ARG A 132 -17.59 6.36 -24.15
C ARG A 132 -16.07 6.26 -24.06
N GLU A 133 -15.37 7.06 -24.83
CA GLU A 133 -13.91 7.06 -24.89
C GLU A 133 -13.31 7.59 -23.57
N SER A 134 -13.83 8.71 -23.05
CA SER A 134 -13.43 9.24 -21.73
C SER A 134 -13.64 8.20 -20.63
N GLY A 135 -14.83 7.57 -20.59
CA GLY A 135 -15.16 6.53 -19.62
C GLY A 135 -14.24 5.31 -19.72
N ALA A 136 -13.84 4.91 -20.94
CA ALA A 136 -12.91 3.79 -21.14
C ALA A 136 -11.50 4.12 -20.61
N ARG A 137 -11.00 5.33 -20.87
CA ARG A 137 -9.67 5.78 -20.38
C ARG A 137 -9.63 5.85 -18.84
N PHE A 138 -10.65 6.43 -18.20
CA PHE A 138 -10.76 6.41 -16.74
C PHE A 138 -10.82 4.99 -16.18
N THR A 139 -11.58 4.11 -16.83
CA THR A 139 -11.71 2.71 -16.41
C THR A 139 -10.38 1.97 -16.50
N ASP A 140 -9.57 2.25 -17.51
CA ASP A 140 -8.25 1.63 -17.65
C ASP A 140 -7.30 2.08 -16.54
N ILE A 141 -7.24 3.38 -16.24
CA ILE A 141 -6.48 3.92 -15.12
C ILE A 141 -6.92 3.26 -13.81
N ILE A 142 -8.22 3.26 -13.52
CA ILE A 142 -8.79 2.68 -12.29
C ILE A 142 -8.45 1.19 -12.17
N ARG A 143 -8.53 0.44 -13.28
CA ARG A 143 -8.20 -1.00 -13.29
C ARG A 143 -6.74 -1.26 -12.92
N LYS A 144 -5.82 -0.45 -13.40
CA LYS A 144 -4.39 -0.57 -13.06
C LYS A 144 -4.13 -0.28 -11.59
N LEU A 145 -4.76 0.75 -11.04
CA LEU A 145 -4.67 1.06 -9.59
C LEU A 145 -5.28 -0.07 -8.74
N ILE A 146 -6.40 -0.66 -9.14
CA ILE A 146 -6.99 -1.82 -8.48
C ILE A 146 -6.04 -3.03 -8.56
N GLY A 147 -5.39 -3.26 -9.70
CA GLY A 147 -4.39 -4.30 -9.85
C GLY A 147 -3.25 -4.16 -8.85
N TYR A 148 -2.77 -2.95 -8.64
CA TYR A 148 -1.76 -2.64 -7.64
C TYR A 148 -2.26 -2.94 -6.21
N THR A 149 -3.45 -2.48 -5.81
CA THR A 149 -3.98 -2.76 -4.46
C THR A 149 -4.11 -4.25 -4.18
N HIS A 150 -4.55 -5.05 -5.17
CA HIS A 150 -4.59 -6.50 -5.05
C HIS A 150 -3.21 -7.16 -4.97
N ALA A 151 -2.18 -6.59 -5.61
CA ALA A 151 -0.82 -7.07 -5.47
C ALA A 151 -0.29 -6.84 -4.06
N VAL A 152 -0.52 -5.65 -3.50
CA VAL A 152 -0.16 -5.31 -2.11
C VAL A 152 -0.87 -6.23 -1.11
N GLU A 153 -2.18 -6.46 -1.26
CA GLU A 153 -2.93 -7.36 -0.38
C GLU A 153 -2.38 -8.80 -0.38
N ARG A 154 -1.94 -9.28 -1.53
CA ARG A 154 -1.32 -10.61 -1.63
C ARG A 154 0.03 -10.68 -0.94
N SER A 155 0.87 -9.67 -1.11
CA SER A 155 2.19 -9.62 -0.48
C SER A 155 2.12 -9.57 1.05
N VAL A 156 1.07 -8.94 1.60
CA VAL A 156 0.82 -8.90 3.06
C VAL A 156 0.32 -10.24 3.59
N LYS A 157 -0.46 -11.00 2.79
CA LYS A 157 -1.04 -12.29 3.22
C LYS A 157 -0.07 -13.46 3.13
N ASP A 158 0.98 -13.38 2.29
CA ASP A 158 1.99 -14.43 2.09
C ASP A 158 3.41 -13.94 2.46
N PRO A 159 3.71 -13.66 3.74
CA PRO A 159 5.07 -13.27 4.15
C PRO A 159 6.08 -14.42 4.07
N VAL A 160 5.63 -15.67 3.90
CA VAL A 160 6.44 -16.88 3.97
C VAL A 160 7.18 -17.23 2.67
N SER A 161 6.89 -16.56 1.55
CA SER A 161 7.43 -16.95 0.23
C SER A 161 8.87 -16.47 -0.06
N TYR A 162 9.46 -15.61 0.77
CA TYR A 162 10.79 -15.04 0.52
C TYR A 162 11.93 -15.58 1.39
N THR A 163 11.69 -16.60 2.24
CA THR A 163 12.72 -17.15 3.13
C THR A 163 13.42 -18.40 2.62
N HIS A 164 13.22 -18.80 1.35
CA HIS A 164 13.92 -19.93 0.73
C HIS A 164 14.54 -19.53 -0.62
N LEU A 165 15.62 -18.75 -0.55
CA LEU A 165 16.70 -18.73 -1.56
C LEU A 165 18.02 -18.43 -0.86
#